data_0898b7cd3c7c82e4c2a4365d1930e331
#
_entry.id   0898b7cd3c7c82e4c2a4365d1930e331
#
_cell.length_a   1.000
_cell.length_b   1.000
_cell.length_c   1.000
_cell.angle_alpha   90.00
_cell.angle_beta   90.00
_cell.angle_gamma   90.00
#
_symmetry.space_group_name_H-M   'P 1'
#
loop_
_entity.id
_entity.type
_entity.pdbx_description
1 polymer ?
#
loop_
_entity_poly.entity_id
_entity_poly.type
_entity_poly.pdbx_seq_one_letter_code
_entity_poly.pdbx_strand_id
1 'polypeptide(L)'
;LLFLAGVALFVFEARSLLLEGAYPHQVDAALQGFGFAMGPFRMYDVVGIDLEWRARELAGQGQDVAQVQVDNRLCELGRFGQKSGKGYYLYAPGSRQAEHDPQVDALVQRESERLGYARRRIGPEEILERCLLALVNEGAKILEEKIAANAHDIDLVYLNGYGFPADKGGPMA
;
A
#
# COMPACT_ATOMS: atom_id res chain seq x y z
N LEU A 1 13.50 4.08 -12.27
CA LEU A 1 12.93 5.23 -11.51
C LEU A 1 11.42 5.31 -11.67
N LEU A 2 10.88 5.15 -12.87
CA LEU A 2 9.45 5.24 -13.20
C LEU A 2 8.58 4.14 -12.58
N PHE A 3 9.11 2.96 -12.49
CA PHE A 3 8.47 1.81 -11.86
C PHE A 3 8.09 2.04 -10.39
N LEU A 4 8.91 2.81 -9.68
CA LEU A 4 8.67 3.13 -8.28
C LEU A 4 7.54 4.15 -8.10
N ALA A 5 7.29 5.02 -9.07
CA ALA A 5 6.28 6.07 -8.96
C ALA A 5 4.85 5.51 -8.92
N GLY A 6 4.50 4.59 -9.81
CA GLY A 6 3.15 4.00 -9.83
C GLY A 6 2.85 3.17 -8.58
N VAL A 7 3.82 2.36 -8.13
CA VAL A 7 3.67 1.62 -6.86
C VAL A 7 3.62 2.56 -5.67
N ALA A 8 4.40 3.65 -5.68
CA ALA A 8 4.37 4.65 -4.63
C ALA A 8 3.01 5.33 -4.51
N LEU A 9 2.37 5.70 -5.63
CA LEU A 9 1.04 6.30 -5.63
C LEU A 9 -0.04 5.33 -5.20
N PHE A 10 0.01 4.08 -5.67
CA PHE A 10 -0.88 3.01 -5.23
C PHE A 10 -0.82 2.80 -3.72
N VAL A 11 0.39 2.73 -3.17
CA VAL A 11 0.60 2.58 -1.73
C VAL A 11 0.20 3.85 -0.97
N PHE A 12 0.48 5.02 -1.52
CA PHE A 12 0.06 6.28 -0.92
C PHE A 12 -1.45 6.37 -0.81
N GLU A 13 -2.18 5.93 -1.84
CA GLU A 13 -3.64 5.87 -1.82
C GLU A 13 -4.16 4.85 -0.80
N ALA A 14 -3.54 3.67 -0.73
CA ALA A 14 -3.88 2.68 0.30
C ALA A 14 -3.69 3.22 1.72
N ARG A 15 -2.61 3.97 1.98
CA ARG A 15 -2.36 4.66 3.26
C ARG A 15 -3.39 5.76 3.54
N SER A 16 -3.80 6.51 2.52
CA SER A 16 -4.87 7.53 2.66
C SER A 16 -6.18 6.89 3.07
N LEU A 17 -6.54 5.75 2.48
CA LEU A 17 -7.72 4.98 2.85
C LEU A 17 -7.71 4.55 4.33
N LEU A 18 -6.54 4.21 4.90
CA LEU A 18 -6.45 3.91 6.34
C LEU A 18 -6.86 5.11 7.19
N LEU A 19 -6.37 6.29 6.85
CA LEU A 19 -6.68 7.52 7.60
C LEU A 19 -8.14 7.91 7.46
N GLU A 20 -8.74 7.66 6.31
CA GLU A 20 -10.13 8.03 6.00
C GLU A 20 -11.17 7.05 6.54
N GLY A 21 -10.80 5.81 6.93
CA GLY A 21 -11.75 4.91 7.57
C GLY A 21 -11.59 3.43 7.30
N ALA A 22 -10.76 3.02 6.33
CA ALA A 22 -10.47 1.61 6.09
C ALA A 22 -9.47 1.07 7.13
N TYR A 23 -9.30 -0.26 7.13
CA TYR A 23 -8.28 -0.97 7.89
C TYR A 23 -7.40 -1.80 6.95
N PRO A 24 -6.16 -2.16 7.34
CA PRO A 24 -5.23 -2.87 6.46
C PRO A 24 -5.83 -4.13 5.83
N HIS A 25 -6.50 -4.96 6.63
CA HIS A 25 -7.11 -6.20 6.17
C HIS A 25 -8.26 -5.98 5.18
N GLN A 26 -8.99 -4.86 5.26
CA GLN A 26 -10.06 -4.51 4.33
C GLN A 26 -9.49 -4.10 2.97
N VAL A 27 -8.43 -3.28 2.96
CA VAL A 27 -7.76 -2.85 1.74
C VAL A 27 -7.12 -4.07 1.05
N ASP A 28 -6.39 -4.89 1.79
CA ASP A 28 -5.76 -6.09 1.24
C ASP A 28 -6.79 -7.08 0.69
N ALA A 29 -7.90 -7.30 1.41
CA ALA A 29 -8.97 -8.20 0.96
C ALA A 29 -9.66 -7.71 -0.32
N ALA A 30 -9.90 -6.40 -0.47
CA ALA A 30 -10.51 -5.83 -1.67
C ALA A 30 -9.62 -6.06 -2.91
N LEU A 31 -8.33 -5.84 -2.78
CA LEU A 31 -7.37 -6.03 -3.87
C LEU A 31 -7.12 -7.51 -4.19
N GLN A 32 -7.07 -8.37 -3.18
CA GLN A 32 -7.02 -9.82 -3.39
C GLN A 32 -8.30 -10.34 -4.07
N GLY A 33 -9.45 -9.82 -3.72
CA GLY A 33 -10.72 -10.12 -4.38
C GLY A 33 -10.75 -9.75 -5.87
N PHE A 34 -10.01 -8.71 -6.27
CA PHE A 34 -9.81 -8.33 -7.67
C PHE A 34 -8.88 -9.29 -8.42
N GLY A 35 -7.94 -9.93 -7.71
CA GLY A 35 -7.01 -10.92 -8.28
C GLY A 35 -5.53 -10.68 -7.98
N PHE A 36 -5.17 -9.67 -7.20
CA PHE A 36 -3.79 -9.52 -6.72
C PHE A 36 -3.41 -10.68 -5.80
N ALA A 37 -2.17 -11.16 -5.91
CA ALA A 37 -1.67 -12.25 -5.06
C ALA A 37 -1.63 -11.87 -3.58
N MET A 38 -1.38 -10.60 -3.28
CA MET A 38 -1.44 -10.02 -1.93
C MET A 38 -1.75 -8.53 -2.01
N GLY A 39 -2.31 -7.99 -0.93
CA GLY A 39 -2.54 -6.56 -0.83
C GLY A 39 -1.28 -5.78 -0.39
N PRO A 40 -1.34 -4.43 -0.43
CA PRO A 40 -0.18 -3.58 -0.19
C PRO A 40 0.38 -3.70 1.23
N PHE A 41 -0.45 -3.83 2.24
CA PHE A 41 0.02 -3.90 3.63
C PHE A 41 0.68 -5.23 3.94
N ARG A 42 0.17 -6.33 3.36
CA ARG A 42 0.85 -7.60 3.41
C ARG A 42 2.18 -7.57 2.67
N MET A 43 2.23 -6.93 1.52
CA MET A 43 3.47 -6.74 0.76
C MET A 43 4.50 -5.96 1.58
N TYR A 44 4.08 -4.90 2.28
CA TYR A 44 4.95 -4.12 3.17
C TYR A 44 5.52 -4.95 4.30
N ASP A 45 4.74 -5.84 4.89
CA ASP A 45 5.22 -6.75 5.91
C ASP A 45 6.27 -7.74 5.40
N VAL A 46 6.16 -8.17 4.13
CA VAL A 46 7.16 -9.06 3.49
C VAL A 46 8.46 -8.30 3.18
N VAL A 47 8.35 -7.10 2.64
CA VAL A 47 9.52 -6.25 2.28
C VAL A 47 10.22 -5.71 3.54
N GLY A 48 9.44 -5.34 4.52
CA GLY A 48 9.87 -4.66 5.75
C GLY A 48 9.50 -3.18 5.76
N ILE A 49 8.60 -2.81 6.68
CA ILE A 49 8.09 -1.44 6.84
C ILE A 49 9.23 -0.46 7.15
N ASP A 50 10.27 -0.94 7.86
CA ASP A 50 11.42 -0.14 8.25
C ASP A 50 12.31 0.31 7.08
N LEU A 51 12.17 -0.27 5.90
CA LEU A 51 13.01 0.11 4.75
C LEU A 51 12.79 1.58 4.34
N GLU A 52 11.53 1.96 4.10
CA GLU A 52 11.18 3.34 3.77
C GLU A 52 11.34 4.27 4.98
N TRP A 53 11.01 3.81 6.17
CA TRP A 53 11.17 4.59 7.40
C TRP A 53 12.62 5.03 7.60
N ARG A 54 13.58 4.09 7.50
CA ARG A 54 15.01 4.40 7.60
C ARG A 54 15.51 5.29 6.47
N ALA A 55 15.00 5.08 5.24
CA ALA A 55 15.36 5.94 4.10
C ALA A 55 14.93 7.39 4.34
N ARG A 56 13.73 7.62 4.90
CA ARG A 56 13.25 8.96 5.29
C ARG A 56 14.07 9.56 6.42
N GLU A 57 14.44 8.76 7.42
CA GLU A 57 15.32 9.22 8.52
C GLU A 57 16.67 9.68 8.00
N LEU A 58 17.30 8.89 7.12
CA LEU A 58 18.59 9.24 6.52
C LEU A 58 18.51 10.48 5.63
N ALA A 59 17.40 10.65 4.91
CA ALA A 59 17.16 11.81 4.07
C ALA A 59 16.81 13.08 4.87
N GLY A 60 16.42 12.95 6.15
CA GLY A 60 15.98 14.04 7.00
C GLY A 60 14.70 14.72 6.53
N GLN A 61 13.87 14.04 5.75
CA GLN A 61 12.64 14.59 5.17
C GLN A 61 11.57 13.51 4.97
N GLY A 62 10.31 13.95 4.82
CA GLY A 62 9.17 13.08 4.53
C GLY A 62 8.58 12.36 5.75
N GLN A 63 9.07 12.63 6.96
CA GLN A 63 8.55 12.04 8.19
C GLN A 63 7.18 12.64 8.60
N ASP A 64 6.91 13.88 8.22
CA ASP A 64 5.70 14.62 8.61
C ASP A 64 4.51 14.39 7.68
N VAL A 65 4.69 13.60 6.62
CA VAL A 65 3.60 13.26 5.69
C VAL A 65 2.56 12.40 6.41
N ALA A 66 1.30 12.81 6.36
CA ALA A 66 0.19 12.14 7.07
C ALA A 66 0.11 10.64 6.74
N GLN A 67 0.26 10.27 5.47
CA GLN A 67 0.14 8.91 4.96
C GLN A 67 1.18 7.93 5.51
N VAL A 68 2.32 8.42 6.01
CA VAL A 68 3.36 7.55 6.57
C VAL A 68 3.31 7.46 8.11
N GLN A 69 2.39 8.15 8.77
CA GLN A 69 2.36 8.19 10.24
C GLN A 69 2.04 6.83 10.86
N VAL A 70 1.17 6.03 10.24
CA VAL A 70 0.89 4.66 10.71
C VAL A 70 2.16 3.81 10.63
N ASP A 71 2.89 3.89 9.52
CA ASP A 71 4.17 3.17 9.34
C ASP A 71 5.20 3.60 10.38
N ASN A 72 5.32 4.92 10.62
CA ASN A 72 6.24 5.45 11.62
C ASN A 72 5.93 4.87 13.01
N ARG A 73 4.64 4.84 13.40
CA ARG A 73 4.22 4.27 14.69
C ARG A 73 4.49 2.76 14.79
N LEU A 74 4.26 2.02 13.70
CA LEU A 74 4.60 0.60 13.66
C LEU A 74 6.10 0.39 13.86
N CYS A 75 6.94 1.16 13.17
CA CYS A 75 8.39 1.09 13.29
C CYS A 75 8.89 1.46 14.70
N GLU A 76 8.36 2.51 15.31
CA GLU A 76 8.66 2.90 16.69
C GLU A 76 8.34 1.78 17.71
N LEU A 77 7.31 0.97 17.41
CA LEU A 77 6.92 -0.20 18.21
C LEU A 77 7.71 -1.48 17.88
N GLY A 78 8.72 -1.39 17.00
CA GLY A 78 9.51 -2.53 16.55
C GLY A 78 8.73 -3.50 15.65
N ARG A 79 7.66 -3.03 15.02
CA ARG A 79 6.82 -3.79 14.10
C ARG A 79 7.32 -3.57 12.67
N PHE A 80 8.31 -4.36 12.27
CA PHE A 80 8.98 -4.21 10.98
C PHE A 80 8.44 -5.15 9.89
N GLY A 81 7.38 -5.89 10.18
CA GLY A 81 6.79 -6.87 9.29
C GLY A 81 7.15 -8.32 9.66
N GLN A 82 7.09 -9.20 8.68
CA GLN A 82 7.28 -10.64 8.86
C GLN A 82 8.61 -10.99 9.54
N LYS A 83 9.70 -10.29 9.22
CA LYS A 83 11.04 -10.51 9.80
C LYS A 83 11.09 -10.30 11.32
N SER A 84 10.21 -9.49 11.88
CA SER A 84 10.09 -9.24 13.31
C SER A 84 8.90 -9.98 13.97
N GLY A 85 8.22 -10.85 13.21
CA GLY A 85 7.02 -11.57 13.65
C GLY A 85 5.75 -10.71 13.73
N LYS A 86 5.85 -9.43 13.48
CA LYS A 86 4.72 -8.47 13.50
C LYS A 86 5.01 -7.23 12.67
N GLY A 87 3.99 -6.77 11.99
CA GLY A 87 3.98 -5.54 11.20
C GLY A 87 2.56 -5.00 11.20
N TYR A 88 1.97 -4.84 10.05
CA TYR A 88 0.51 -4.65 9.90
C TYR A 88 -0.28 -5.87 10.37
N TYR A 89 0.35 -7.04 10.27
CA TYR A 89 -0.20 -8.33 10.68
C TYR A 89 0.70 -8.99 11.73
N LEU A 90 0.18 -10.06 12.32
CA LEU A 90 0.95 -10.98 13.18
C LEU A 90 1.40 -12.19 12.37
N TYR A 91 2.55 -12.74 12.73
CA TYR A 91 3.14 -13.93 12.11
C TYR A 91 3.62 -14.87 13.20
N ALA A 92 3.08 -16.08 13.24
CA ALA A 92 3.59 -17.12 14.13
C ALA A 92 5.05 -17.50 13.77
N PRO A 93 5.88 -17.92 14.72
CA PRO A 93 7.25 -18.34 14.46
C PRO A 93 7.31 -19.40 13.34
N GLY A 94 8.11 -19.12 12.30
CA GLY A 94 8.24 -20.01 11.13
C GLY A 94 7.07 -19.99 10.14
N SER A 95 6.00 -19.24 10.41
CA SER A 95 4.85 -19.08 9.51
C SER A 95 4.99 -17.86 8.63
N ARG A 96 4.51 -17.98 7.38
CA ARG A 96 4.31 -16.85 6.47
C ARG A 96 2.83 -16.41 6.40
N GLN A 97 1.96 -17.05 7.16
CA GLN A 97 0.56 -16.71 7.21
C GLN A 97 0.37 -15.43 8.03
N ALA A 98 -0.26 -14.44 7.43
CA ALA A 98 -0.61 -13.19 8.10
C ALA A 98 -1.91 -13.40 8.90
N GLU A 99 -1.88 -12.99 10.16
CA GLU A 99 -3.03 -13.00 11.05
C GLU A 99 -3.43 -11.56 11.37
N HIS A 100 -4.72 -11.29 11.37
CA HIS A 100 -5.27 -9.98 11.70
C HIS A 100 -4.90 -9.59 13.15
N ASP A 101 -4.48 -8.34 13.33
CA ASP A 101 -4.15 -7.78 14.65
C ASP A 101 -5.06 -6.59 14.97
N PRO A 102 -6.02 -6.73 15.90
CA PRO A 102 -6.89 -5.62 16.33
C PRO A 102 -6.13 -4.45 16.96
N GLN A 103 -4.90 -4.64 17.44
CA GLN A 103 -4.07 -3.56 17.97
C GLN A 103 -3.64 -2.59 16.86
N VAL A 104 -3.44 -3.10 15.64
CA VAL A 104 -3.13 -2.26 14.47
C VAL A 104 -4.36 -1.46 14.06
N ASP A 105 -5.55 -2.03 14.10
CA ASP A 105 -6.79 -1.29 13.82
C ASP A 105 -6.95 -0.13 14.81
N ALA A 106 -6.74 -0.37 16.09
CA ALA A 106 -6.78 0.67 17.12
C ALA A 106 -5.68 1.74 16.94
N LEU A 107 -4.50 1.35 16.44
CA LEU A 107 -3.41 2.28 16.13
C LEU A 107 -3.78 3.16 14.94
N VAL A 108 -4.31 2.59 13.86
CA VAL A 108 -4.80 3.31 12.68
C VAL A 108 -5.86 4.33 13.07
N GLN A 109 -6.81 3.94 13.89
CA GLN A 109 -7.86 4.83 14.36
C GLN A 109 -7.29 6.02 15.15
N ARG A 110 -6.39 5.77 16.10
CA ARG A 110 -5.76 6.84 16.91
C ARG A 110 -4.95 7.80 16.05
N GLU A 111 -4.17 7.30 15.10
CA GLU A 111 -3.39 8.17 14.21
C GLU A 111 -4.29 8.99 13.28
N SER A 112 -5.36 8.41 12.78
CA SER A 112 -6.37 9.11 12.00
C SER A 112 -7.00 10.26 12.79
N GLU A 113 -7.44 10.01 14.02
CA GLU A 113 -8.01 11.01 14.93
C GLU A 113 -6.99 12.10 15.28
N ARG A 114 -5.74 11.72 15.59
CA ARG A 114 -4.64 12.67 15.89
C ARG A 114 -4.36 13.61 14.73
N LEU A 115 -4.49 13.11 13.49
CA LEU A 115 -4.28 13.88 12.27
C LEU A 115 -5.52 14.68 11.83
N GLY A 116 -6.63 14.55 12.55
CA GLY A 116 -7.87 15.32 12.28
C GLY A 116 -8.74 14.76 11.17
N TYR A 117 -8.55 13.51 10.78
CA TYR A 117 -9.41 12.86 9.78
C TYR A 117 -10.76 12.47 10.39
N ALA A 118 -11.84 12.83 9.70
CA ALA A 118 -13.17 12.33 10.01
C ALA A 118 -13.35 10.95 9.35
N ARG A 119 -13.22 9.88 10.16
CA ARG A 119 -13.33 8.51 9.65
C ARG A 119 -14.76 8.21 9.22
N ARG A 120 -14.91 7.53 8.09
CA ARG A 120 -16.17 7.05 7.54
C ARG A 120 -16.05 5.59 7.12
N ARG A 121 -17.17 4.95 6.89
CA ARG A 121 -17.17 3.62 6.29
C ARG A 121 -16.76 3.71 4.83
N ILE A 122 -15.78 2.90 4.44
CA ILE A 122 -15.29 2.76 3.06
C ILE A 122 -15.57 1.32 2.62
N GLY A 123 -16.28 1.15 1.52
CA GLY A 123 -16.62 -0.16 0.95
C GLY A 123 -15.49 -0.72 0.09
N PRO A 124 -15.51 -2.05 -0.18
CA PRO A 124 -14.48 -2.69 -1.00
C PRO A 124 -14.43 -2.15 -2.44
N GLU A 125 -15.56 -1.74 -3.00
CA GLU A 125 -15.64 -1.15 -4.33
C GLU A 125 -14.88 0.17 -4.40
N GLU A 126 -15.05 1.05 -3.41
CA GLU A 126 -14.35 2.33 -3.33
C GLU A 126 -12.84 2.11 -3.12
N ILE A 127 -12.47 1.16 -2.27
CA ILE A 127 -11.06 0.81 -2.05
C ILE A 127 -10.41 0.39 -3.37
N LEU A 128 -11.06 -0.51 -4.09
CA LEU A 128 -10.56 -1.03 -5.36
C LEU A 128 -10.46 0.08 -6.41
N GLU A 129 -11.52 0.85 -6.61
CA GLU A 129 -11.56 1.95 -7.57
C GLU A 129 -10.44 2.95 -7.33
N ARG A 130 -10.29 3.43 -6.11
CA ARG A 130 -9.27 4.43 -5.76
C ARG A 130 -7.86 3.90 -5.97
N CYS A 131 -7.57 2.68 -5.54
CA CYS A 131 -6.26 2.06 -5.74
C CYS A 131 -5.96 1.83 -7.23
N LEU A 132 -6.92 1.36 -8.03
CA LEU A 132 -6.73 1.16 -9.47
C LEU A 132 -6.57 2.49 -10.20
N LEU A 133 -7.38 3.49 -9.88
CA LEU A 133 -7.27 4.82 -10.50
C LEU A 133 -5.91 5.47 -10.22
N ALA A 134 -5.30 5.23 -9.08
CA ALA A 134 -3.94 5.69 -8.81
C ALA A 134 -2.93 5.12 -9.82
N LEU A 135 -3.06 3.83 -10.18
CA LEU A 135 -2.22 3.18 -11.19
C LEU A 135 -2.51 3.72 -12.60
N VAL A 136 -3.79 3.84 -12.96
CA VAL A 136 -4.22 4.34 -14.28
C VAL A 136 -3.75 5.79 -14.50
N ASN A 137 -3.94 6.65 -13.51
CA ASN A 137 -3.52 8.04 -13.58
C ASN A 137 -2.00 8.19 -13.75
N GLU A 138 -1.23 7.37 -13.05
CA GLU A 138 0.23 7.37 -13.22
C GLU A 138 0.62 6.85 -14.60
N GLY A 139 -0.01 5.78 -15.06
CA GLY A 139 0.20 5.26 -16.41
C GLY A 139 -0.09 6.33 -17.50
N ALA A 140 -1.17 7.08 -17.34
CA ALA A 140 -1.52 8.18 -18.24
C ALA A 140 -0.45 9.29 -18.25
N LYS A 141 0.07 9.69 -17.08
CA LYS A 141 1.18 10.66 -16.97
C LYS A 141 2.45 10.15 -17.64
N ILE A 142 2.81 8.90 -17.43
CA ILE A 142 3.97 8.24 -18.04
C ILE A 142 3.88 8.30 -19.59
N LEU A 143 2.67 8.13 -20.15
CA LEU A 143 2.43 8.28 -21.58
C LEU A 143 2.52 9.75 -22.05
N GLU A 144 1.91 10.68 -21.31
CA GLU A 144 1.94 12.11 -21.63
C GLU A 144 3.37 12.65 -21.63
N GLU A 145 4.19 12.24 -20.66
CA GLU A 145 5.61 12.60 -20.54
C GLU A 145 6.51 11.86 -21.53
N LYS A 146 5.95 10.98 -22.38
CA LYS A 146 6.65 10.18 -23.41
C LYS A 146 7.76 9.28 -22.84
N ILE A 147 7.55 8.80 -21.63
CA ILE A 147 8.48 7.92 -20.94
C ILE A 147 8.25 6.46 -21.32
N ALA A 148 6.98 6.06 -21.54
CA ALA A 148 6.62 4.83 -22.21
C ALA A 148 6.19 5.16 -23.65
N ALA A 149 6.47 4.24 -24.58
CA ALA A 149 6.13 4.41 -25.98
C ALA A 149 4.62 4.23 -26.24
N ASN A 150 3.98 3.36 -25.47
CA ASN A 150 2.55 3.05 -25.59
C ASN A 150 2.00 2.46 -24.29
N ALA A 151 0.67 2.35 -24.18
CA ALA A 151 -0.02 1.80 -23.01
C ALA A 151 0.32 0.33 -22.74
N HIS A 152 0.54 -0.45 -23.80
CA HIS A 152 0.86 -1.87 -23.69
C HIS A 152 2.19 -2.13 -22.97
N ASP A 153 3.19 -1.27 -23.16
CA ASP A 153 4.46 -1.38 -22.44
C ASP A 153 4.26 -1.22 -20.93
N ILE A 154 3.34 -0.34 -20.52
CA ILE A 154 2.97 -0.15 -19.13
C ILE A 154 2.29 -1.40 -18.58
N ASP A 155 1.30 -1.94 -19.31
CA ASP A 155 0.58 -3.15 -18.90
C ASP A 155 1.54 -4.34 -18.73
N LEU A 156 2.46 -4.57 -19.67
CA LEU A 156 3.47 -5.63 -19.58
C LEU A 156 4.33 -5.52 -18.32
N VAL A 157 4.64 -4.31 -17.94
CA VAL A 157 5.42 -4.02 -16.75
C VAL A 157 4.63 -4.38 -15.48
N TYR A 158 3.38 -3.98 -15.40
CA TYR A 158 2.53 -4.30 -14.24
C TYR A 158 2.20 -5.79 -14.15
N LEU A 159 1.97 -6.45 -15.27
CA LEU A 159 1.73 -7.89 -15.33
C LEU A 159 2.92 -8.71 -14.86
N ASN A 160 4.13 -8.35 -15.30
CA ASN A 160 5.33 -9.14 -15.04
C ASN A 160 6.10 -8.71 -13.79
N GLY A 161 6.02 -7.44 -13.42
CA GLY A 161 6.81 -6.86 -12.34
C GLY A 161 6.06 -6.66 -11.03
N TYR A 162 4.75 -6.44 -11.10
CA TYR A 162 3.95 -6.06 -9.91
C TYR A 162 2.79 -7.01 -9.61
N GLY A 163 2.70 -8.11 -10.34
CA GLY A 163 1.67 -9.12 -10.08
C GLY A 163 0.25 -8.61 -10.31
N PHE A 164 0.06 -7.67 -11.24
CA PHE A 164 -1.26 -7.28 -11.68
C PHE A 164 -1.98 -8.50 -12.28
N PRO A 165 -3.28 -8.72 -12.00
CA PRO A 165 -4.00 -9.90 -12.47
C PRO A 165 -3.96 -10.02 -14.00
N ALA A 166 -3.40 -11.12 -14.51
CA ALA A 166 -3.18 -11.31 -15.96
C ALA A 166 -4.48 -11.37 -16.78
N ASP A 167 -5.55 -11.85 -16.17
CA ASP A 167 -6.90 -11.92 -16.77
C ASP A 167 -7.55 -10.53 -16.94
N LYS A 168 -6.99 -9.48 -16.33
CA LYS A 168 -7.45 -8.09 -16.42
C LYS A 168 -6.70 -7.26 -17.45
N GLY A 169 -5.61 -7.77 -18.02
CA GLY A 169 -4.88 -7.15 -19.11
C GLY A 169 -3.90 -6.04 -18.73
N GLY A 170 -3.98 -5.50 -17.53
CA GLY A 170 -3.13 -4.41 -17.03
C GLY A 170 -3.92 -3.15 -16.65
N PRO A 171 -3.27 -2.15 -16.04
CA PRO A 171 -3.95 -0.93 -15.57
C PRO A 171 -4.42 -0.01 -16.71
N MET A 172 -3.89 -0.16 -17.93
CA MET A 172 -4.23 0.66 -19.08
C MET A 172 -5.18 -0.05 -20.07
N ALA A 173 -5.48 -1.34 -19.83
CA ALA A 173 -6.32 -2.15 -20.71
C ALA A 173 -7.81 -1.84 -20.60
#